data_ab33ea048ec17a286dd79caadd8b893a
#
_entry.id   ab33ea048ec17a286dd79caadd8b893a
#
_cell.length_a   1.000
_cell.length_b   1.000
_cell.length_c   1.000
_cell.angle_alpha   90.00
_cell.angle_beta   90.00
_cell.angle_gamma   90.00
#
_symmetry.space_group_name_H-M   'P 1'
#
loop_
_entity.id
_entity.type
_entity.pdbx_description
1 polymer ?
#
loop_
_entity_poly.entity_id
_entity_poly.type
_entity_poly.pdbx_seq_one_letter_code
_entity_poly.pdbx_strand_id
1 'polypeptide(L)'
;MNITAGLSLRLVPADLRSQHLFLCIDDTMVSKFGKKFEDVSKLFDHAAHHGSNYLNGHCFDSLMLCIPVWDRDRISYPAVPLGYRMWQKKESKLELASAMVRQVMPEFHAQKNVIILCDSWYVKQNPVSVVRNMKTLI
;
A
#
# COMPACT_ATOMS: atom_id res chain seq x y z
N MET A 1 6.36 -6.96 -8.35
CA MET A 1 6.30 -5.56 -7.85
C MET A 1 7.34 -4.66 -8.52
N ASN A 2 8.61 -5.00 -8.57
CA ASN A 2 9.67 -4.13 -9.11
C ASN A 2 9.46 -3.79 -10.59
N ILE A 3 9.17 -4.78 -11.43
CA ILE A 3 8.92 -4.54 -12.86
C ILE A 3 7.77 -3.55 -13.05
N THR A 4 6.68 -3.73 -12.34
CA THR A 4 5.53 -2.82 -12.40
C THR A 4 5.91 -1.41 -11.95
N ALA A 5 6.64 -1.27 -10.84
CA ALA A 5 7.13 0.03 -10.37
C ALA A 5 8.01 0.71 -11.43
N GLY A 6 9.01 0.00 -11.96
CA GLY A 6 9.91 0.53 -12.98
C GLY A 6 9.19 0.94 -14.27
N LEU A 7 8.21 0.17 -14.71
CA LEU A 7 7.40 0.52 -15.88
C LEU A 7 6.51 1.74 -15.61
N SER A 8 5.88 1.80 -14.43
CA SER A 8 5.04 2.95 -14.05
C SER A 8 5.83 4.25 -13.99
N LEU A 9 7.06 4.22 -13.48
CA LEU A 9 7.92 5.40 -13.45
C LEU A 9 8.27 5.94 -14.84
N ARG A 10 8.32 5.07 -15.86
CA ARG A 10 8.53 5.50 -17.25
C ARG A 10 7.34 6.21 -17.87
N LEU A 11 6.14 6.03 -17.30
CA LEU A 11 4.92 6.69 -17.75
C LEU A 11 4.81 8.12 -17.22
N VAL A 12 5.62 8.52 -16.23
CA VAL A 12 5.62 9.89 -15.71
C VAL A 12 6.15 10.85 -16.79
N PRO A 13 5.36 11.84 -17.22
CA PRO A 13 5.80 12.86 -18.16
C PRO A 13 7.07 13.58 -17.69
N ALA A 14 7.92 13.98 -18.64
CA ALA A 14 9.23 14.57 -18.32
C ALA A 14 9.13 15.85 -17.48
N ASP A 15 8.15 16.67 -17.77
CA ASP A 15 7.82 17.93 -17.06
C ASP A 15 7.21 17.71 -15.67
N LEU A 16 6.67 16.52 -15.41
CA LEU A 16 6.10 16.14 -14.09
C LEU A 16 7.07 15.34 -13.21
N ARG A 17 8.29 15.06 -13.65
CA ARG A 17 9.25 14.26 -12.87
C ARG A 17 9.72 14.91 -11.57
N SER A 18 9.52 16.22 -11.41
CA SER A 18 9.79 16.94 -10.18
C SER A 18 8.64 16.85 -9.17
N GLN A 19 7.48 16.36 -9.59
CA GLN A 19 6.32 16.20 -8.73
C GLN A 19 6.49 15.03 -7.76
N HIS A 20 5.70 15.01 -6.70
CA HIS A 20 5.70 13.93 -5.74
C HIS A 20 5.12 12.64 -6.35
N LEU A 21 5.71 11.53 -5.95
CA LEU A 21 5.16 10.18 -6.12
C LEU A 21 4.62 9.71 -4.78
N PHE A 22 3.49 9.03 -4.78
CA PHE A 22 2.93 8.50 -3.53
C PHE A 22 2.93 6.97 -3.57
N LEU A 23 3.50 6.36 -2.53
CA LEU A 23 3.33 4.94 -2.24
C LEU A 23 2.24 4.80 -1.18
N CYS A 24 1.09 4.29 -1.58
CA CYS A 24 -0.06 4.12 -0.71
C CYS A 24 -0.11 2.69 -0.20
N ILE A 25 -0.22 2.54 1.11
CA ILE A 25 -0.38 1.26 1.80
C ILE A 25 -1.77 1.25 2.42
N ASP A 26 -2.50 0.18 2.15
CA ASP A 26 -3.82 -0.02 2.74
C ASP A 26 -4.11 -1.52 2.90
N ASP A 27 -5.01 -1.87 3.81
CA ASP A 27 -5.46 -3.24 3.96
C ASP A 27 -6.92 -3.42 3.55
N THR A 28 -7.20 -4.56 2.97
CA THR A 28 -8.53 -4.92 2.50
C THR A 28 -8.93 -6.27 3.06
N MET A 29 -10.12 -6.35 3.63
CA MET A 29 -10.70 -7.59 4.12
C MET A 29 -11.70 -8.14 3.12
N VAL A 30 -11.56 -9.43 2.78
CA VAL A 30 -12.48 -10.15 1.89
C VAL A 30 -13.16 -11.26 2.68
N SER A 31 -14.46 -11.09 2.96
CA SER A 31 -15.25 -12.11 3.65
C SER A 31 -15.33 -13.41 2.86
N LYS A 32 -15.27 -14.53 3.55
CA LYS A 32 -15.41 -15.88 2.99
C LYS A 32 -16.47 -16.65 3.74
N PHE A 33 -17.30 -17.32 2.96
CA PHE A 33 -18.37 -18.18 3.46
C PHE A 33 -18.04 -19.64 3.17
N GLY A 34 -18.13 -20.50 4.19
CA GLY A 34 -17.80 -21.93 4.08
C GLY A 34 -16.52 -22.32 4.82
N LYS A 35 -16.28 -23.64 4.91
CA LYS A 35 -15.22 -24.23 5.74
C LYS A 35 -14.01 -24.74 4.94
N LYS A 36 -14.02 -24.58 3.62
CA LYS A 36 -13.02 -25.20 2.71
C LYS A 36 -11.96 -24.23 2.17
N PHE A 37 -11.94 -22.98 2.65
CA PHE A 37 -10.92 -22.02 2.21
C PHE A 37 -9.71 -22.10 3.13
N GLU A 38 -8.53 -22.23 2.54
CA GLU A 38 -7.26 -22.17 3.27
C GLU A 38 -7.03 -20.76 3.79
N ASP A 39 -6.28 -20.65 4.89
CA ASP A 39 -5.85 -19.38 5.52
C ASP A 39 -6.99 -18.40 5.89
N VAL A 40 -8.23 -18.88 5.98
CA VAL A 40 -9.33 -18.07 6.51
C VAL A 40 -9.14 -17.82 8.00
N SER A 41 -9.25 -16.59 8.40
CA SER A 41 -9.14 -16.22 9.80
C SER A 41 -10.30 -15.33 10.25
N LYS A 42 -10.56 -15.35 11.56
CA LYS A 42 -11.49 -14.42 12.20
C LYS A 42 -10.81 -13.06 12.26
N LEU A 43 -11.36 -12.09 11.54
CA LEU A 43 -10.89 -10.72 11.40
C LEU A 43 -11.83 -9.77 12.14
N PHE A 44 -11.28 -8.74 12.75
CA PHE A 44 -12.07 -7.67 13.33
C PHE A 44 -12.36 -6.61 12.26
N ASP A 45 -13.63 -6.34 12.02
CA ASP A 45 -14.08 -5.33 11.06
C ASP A 45 -14.40 -4.03 11.80
N HIS A 46 -13.51 -3.06 11.67
CA HIS A 46 -13.65 -1.73 12.26
C HIS A 46 -14.79 -0.92 11.62
N ALA A 47 -15.19 -1.25 10.40
CA ALA A 47 -16.24 -0.56 9.64
C ALA A 47 -17.63 -1.17 9.84
N ALA A 48 -17.74 -2.27 10.59
CA ALA A 48 -19.04 -2.89 10.85
C ALA A 48 -19.90 -2.01 11.77
N HIS A 49 -20.98 -1.49 11.22
CA HIS A 49 -21.94 -0.67 11.97
C HIS A 49 -23.11 -1.48 12.55
N HIS A 50 -23.33 -2.71 12.09
CA HIS A 50 -24.42 -3.58 12.50
C HIS A 50 -23.98 -5.05 12.60
N GLY A 51 -24.46 -5.76 13.60
CA GLY A 51 -24.18 -7.18 13.78
C GLY A 51 -22.86 -7.48 14.48
N SER A 52 -22.17 -8.53 14.04
CA SER A 52 -20.88 -8.91 14.61
C SER A 52 -19.75 -8.08 14.01
N ASN A 53 -18.91 -7.48 14.87
CA ASN A 53 -17.68 -6.80 14.45
C ASN A 53 -16.60 -7.80 13.97
N TYR A 54 -16.96 -9.05 13.75
CA TYR A 54 -16.02 -10.06 13.27
C TYR A 54 -16.53 -10.70 12.00
N LEU A 55 -15.65 -10.86 11.03
CA LEU A 55 -15.89 -11.64 9.83
C LEU A 55 -14.85 -12.75 9.70
N ASN A 56 -15.23 -13.84 9.05
CA ASN A 56 -14.30 -14.84 8.61
C ASN A 56 -13.85 -14.50 7.19
N GLY A 57 -12.56 -14.43 6.95
CA GLY A 57 -12.09 -14.00 5.66
C GLY A 57 -10.57 -13.95 5.53
N HIS A 58 -10.14 -13.38 4.43
CA HIS A 58 -8.76 -13.03 4.18
C HIS A 58 -8.56 -11.54 4.36
N CYS A 59 -7.39 -11.16 4.85
CA CYS A 59 -6.92 -9.79 4.84
C CYS A 59 -5.71 -9.68 3.92
N PHE A 60 -5.68 -8.66 3.08
CA PHE A 60 -4.60 -8.40 2.16
C PHE A 60 -4.06 -7.00 2.39
N ASP A 61 -2.75 -6.87 2.56
CA ASP A 61 -2.08 -5.60 2.44
C ASP A 61 -1.84 -5.30 0.96
N SER A 62 -2.14 -4.10 0.54
CA SER A 62 -1.92 -3.59 -0.81
C SER A 62 -0.84 -2.52 -0.82
N LEU A 63 -0.04 -2.50 -1.88
CA LEU A 63 0.89 -1.42 -2.17
C LEU A 63 0.56 -0.85 -3.55
N MET A 64 0.21 0.43 -3.57
CA MET A 64 -0.15 1.18 -4.76
C MET A 64 0.86 2.29 -5.01
N LEU A 65 1.18 2.55 -6.27
CA LEU A 65 1.97 3.71 -6.69
C LEU A 65 1.08 4.72 -7.39
N CYS A 66 0.97 5.92 -6.83
CA CYS A 66 0.30 7.03 -7.49
C CYS A 66 1.34 7.88 -8.22
N ILE A 67 1.19 8.01 -9.53
CA ILE A 67 2.08 8.76 -10.41
C ILE A 67 1.40 10.00 -10.95
N PRO A 68 2.10 11.15 -11.07
CA PRO A 68 1.53 12.34 -11.67
C PRO A 68 1.39 12.17 -13.18
N VAL A 69 0.22 12.46 -13.69
CA VAL A 69 -0.07 12.50 -15.14
C VAL A 69 -0.95 13.70 -15.46
N TRP A 70 -0.91 14.16 -16.69
CA TRP A 70 -1.83 15.17 -17.17
C TRP A 70 -3.23 14.58 -17.39
N ASP A 71 -4.22 15.18 -16.79
CA ASP A 71 -5.64 14.95 -17.06
C ASP A 71 -6.23 16.28 -17.57
N ARG A 72 -6.22 16.49 -18.87
CA ARG A 72 -6.49 17.76 -19.52
C ARG A 72 -5.55 18.85 -19.00
N ASP A 73 -6.07 19.86 -18.29
CA ASP A 73 -5.32 21.01 -17.80
C ASP A 73 -4.89 20.89 -16.31
N ARG A 74 -5.05 19.72 -15.72
CA ARG A 74 -4.72 19.49 -14.31
C ARG A 74 -3.83 18.24 -14.14
N ILE A 75 -3.05 18.23 -13.05
CA ILE A 75 -2.32 17.04 -12.66
C ILE A 75 -3.28 16.11 -11.88
N SER A 76 -3.32 14.85 -12.28
CA SER A 76 -4.01 13.77 -11.57
C SER A 76 -3.00 12.71 -11.14
N TYR A 77 -3.42 11.87 -10.19
CA TYR A 77 -2.56 10.84 -9.59
C TYR A 77 -3.25 9.47 -9.65
N PRO A 78 -3.35 8.83 -10.82
CA PRO A 78 -3.86 7.48 -10.92
C PRO A 78 -3.00 6.52 -10.10
N ALA A 79 -3.68 5.60 -9.42
CA ALA A 79 -3.05 4.57 -8.62
C ALA A 79 -2.77 3.33 -9.45
N VAL A 80 -1.53 2.89 -9.46
CA VAL A 80 -1.09 1.65 -10.13
C VAL A 80 -0.80 0.61 -9.04
N PRO A 81 -1.47 -0.56 -9.05
CA PRO A 81 -1.20 -1.60 -8.08
C PRO A 81 0.19 -2.21 -8.32
N LEU A 82 1.04 -2.15 -7.32
CA LEU A 82 2.35 -2.79 -7.35
C LEU A 82 2.26 -4.24 -6.86
N GLY A 83 1.41 -4.51 -5.89
CA GLY A 83 1.19 -5.86 -5.40
C GLY A 83 0.25 -5.93 -4.21
N TYR A 84 -0.13 -7.17 -3.91
CA TYR A 84 -0.95 -7.55 -2.76
C TYR A 84 -0.27 -8.70 -2.04
N ARG A 85 -0.35 -8.72 -0.71
CA ARG A 85 0.08 -9.85 0.11
C ARG A 85 -0.99 -10.22 1.11
N MET A 86 -1.29 -11.52 1.18
CA MET A 86 -2.24 -12.04 2.16
C MET A 86 -1.59 -12.10 3.54
N TRP A 87 -2.27 -11.54 4.53
CA TRP A 87 -1.85 -11.62 5.92
C TRP A 87 -2.26 -12.95 6.55
N GLN A 88 -1.28 -13.74 6.95
CA GLN A 88 -1.45 -15.09 7.50
C GLN A 88 -1.27 -15.16 9.03
N LYS A 89 -1.25 -14.01 9.75
CA LYS A 89 -1.01 -13.92 11.21
C LYS A 89 0.38 -14.42 11.67
N LYS A 90 1.29 -14.72 10.75
CA LYS A 90 2.68 -15.10 11.07
C LYS A 90 3.54 -13.89 11.40
N GLU A 91 3.15 -12.74 10.92
CA GLU A 91 3.79 -11.44 11.07
C GLU A 91 2.72 -10.37 11.27
N SER A 92 3.09 -9.20 11.75
CA SER A 92 2.17 -8.06 11.80
C SER A 92 1.91 -7.52 10.39
N LYS A 93 0.76 -6.89 10.16
CA LYS A 93 0.48 -6.19 8.90
C LYS A 93 1.54 -5.13 8.59
N LEU A 94 2.07 -4.45 9.61
CA LEU A 94 3.14 -3.47 9.47
C LEU A 94 4.43 -4.10 8.94
N GLU A 95 4.83 -5.27 9.44
CA GLU A 95 6.00 -6.00 8.93
C GLU A 95 5.80 -6.42 7.48
N LEU A 96 4.60 -6.91 7.15
CA LEU A 96 4.22 -7.30 5.80
C LEU A 96 4.28 -6.09 4.84
N ALA A 97 3.65 -4.97 5.21
CA ALA A 97 3.70 -3.72 4.45
C ALA A 97 5.13 -3.19 4.30
N SER A 98 5.93 -3.22 5.38
CA SER A 98 7.33 -2.81 5.36
C SER A 98 8.17 -3.66 4.42
N ALA A 99 7.92 -4.97 4.37
CA ALA A 99 8.61 -5.87 3.44
C ALA A 99 8.25 -5.57 1.98
N MET A 100 6.98 -5.22 1.70
CA MET A 100 6.53 -4.81 0.37
C MET A 100 7.20 -3.51 -0.07
N VAL A 101 7.27 -2.51 0.81
CA VAL A 101 7.95 -1.24 0.53
C VAL A 101 9.44 -1.48 0.25
N ARG A 102 10.15 -2.20 1.14
CA ARG A 102 11.58 -2.51 0.94
C ARG A 102 11.85 -3.20 -0.39
N GLN A 103 10.94 -4.05 -0.84
CA GLN A 103 11.10 -4.76 -2.12
C GLN A 103 11.07 -3.81 -3.31
N VAL A 104 10.26 -2.74 -3.29
CA VAL A 104 10.14 -1.80 -4.42
C VAL A 104 11.10 -0.61 -4.32
N MET A 105 11.64 -0.32 -3.14
CA MET A 105 12.54 0.83 -2.90
C MET A 105 13.70 0.96 -3.89
N PRO A 106 14.37 -0.11 -4.35
CA PRO A 106 15.46 0.02 -5.32
C PRO A 106 15.05 0.76 -6.60
N GLU A 107 13.80 0.66 -7.02
CA GLU A 107 13.29 1.34 -8.23
C GLU A 107 13.19 2.86 -8.05
N PHE A 108 13.17 3.33 -6.81
CA PHE A 108 12.99 4.75 -6.45
C PHE A 108 14.29 5.46 -6.07
N HIS A 109 15.46 4.83 -6.18
CA HIS A 109 16.75 5.45 -5.81
C HIS A 109 17.04 6.77 -6.50
N ALA A 110 16.60 6.93 -7.74
CA ALA A 110 16.75 8.16 -8.50
C ALA A 110 15.65 9.20 -8.22
N GLN A 111 14.63 8.84 -7.46
CA GLN A 111 13.47 9.69 -7.18
C GLN A 111 13.65 10.40 -5.84
N LYS A 112 13.63 11.74 -5.86
CA LYS A 112 13.85 12.56 -4.66
C LYS A 112 12.57 12.86 -3.87
N ASN A 113 11.39 12.65 -4.47
CA ASN A 113 10.12 13.13 -3.97
C ASN A 113 9.10 11.99 -3.81
N VAL A 114 9.50 10.91 -3.13
CA VAL A 114 8.59 9.80 -2.82
C VAL A 114 8.04 9.97 -1.41
N ILE A 115 6.72 9.93 -1.29
CA ILE A 115 5.98 10.04 -0.03
C ILE A 115 5.22 8.74 0.20
N ILE A 116 5.33 8.17 1.39
CA ILE A 116 4.52 7.01 1.79
C ILE A 116 3.27 7.53 2.48
N LEU A 117 2.13 7.08 2.02
CA LEU A 117 0.82 7.32 2.62
C LEU A 117 0.30 6.00 3.19
N CYS A 118 -0.17 6.04 4.41
CA CYS A 118 -0.82 4.89 5.05
C CYS A 118 -1.85 5.38 6.07
N ASP A 119 -2.80 4.52 6.43
CA ASP A 119 -3.72 4.83 7.52
C ASP A 119 -2.97 5.00 8.85
N SER A 120 -3.50 5.86 9.71
CA SER A 120 -2.99 6.14 11.06
C SER A 120 -2.75 4.90 11.91
N TRP A 121 -3.45 3.80 11.63
CA TRP A 121 -3.27 2.52 12.28
C TRP A 121 -1.85 1.94 12.07
N TYR A 122 -1.29 2.09 10.87
CA TYR A 122 0.07 1.68 10.55
C TYR A 122 1.12 2.53 11.29
N VAL A 123 0.81 3.78 11.62
CA VAL A 123 1.75 4.72 12.25
C VAL A 123 1.91 4.45 13.74
N LYS A 124 0.87 3.97 14.43
CA LYS A 124 0.88 3.74 15.89
C LYS A 124 1.88 2.68 16.37
N GLN A 125 2.38 1.83 15.49
CA GLN A 125 3.30 0.72 15.83
C GLN A 125 4.79 1.00 15.52
N ASN A 126 5.20 2.27 15.42
CA ASN A 126 6.60 2.68 15.27
C ASN A 126 7.25 2.37 13.90
N PRO A 127 6.79 2.96 12.80
CA PRO A 127 7.32 2.73 11.45
C PRO A 127 8.64 3.46 11.15
N VAL A 128 9.16 4.25 12.09
CA VAL A 128 10.23 5.23 11.84
C VAL A 128 11.56 4.60 11.39
N SER A 129 11.79 3.31 11.63
CA SER A 129 13.06 2.66 11.25
C SER A 129 13.18 2.32 9.76
N VAL A 130 12.08 2.30 9.01
CA VAL A 130 12.07 1.87 7.59
C VAL A 130 12.32 3.02 6.62
N VAL A 131 12.14 4.28 7.07
CA VAL A 131 12.08 5.43 6.16
C VAL A 131 12.98 6.57 6.63
N ARG A 132 14.28 6.34 6.73
CA ARG A 132 15.24 7.40 7.14
C ARG A 132 15.37 8.57 6.15
N ASN A 133 14.83 8.47 4.95
CA ASN A 133 14.94 9.50 3.90
C ASN A 133 13.61 9.83 3.19
N MET A 134 12.46 9.43 3.74
CA MET A 134 11.15 9.70 3.15
C MET A 134 10.32 10.57 4.09
N LYS A 135 9.67 11.59 3.55
CA LYS A 135 8.69 12.37 4.32
C LYS A 135 7.41 11.55 4.42
N THR A 136 7.01 11.20 5.65
CA THR A 136 5.70 10.64 5.94
C THR A 136 4.74 11.81 6.20
N LEU A 137 3.67 11.90 5.44
CA LEU A 137 2.54 12.78 5.74
C LEU A 137 1.44 11.91 6.36
N ILE A 138 0.99 12.30 7.55
CA ILE A 138 -0.14 11.71 8.28
C ILE A 138 -1.39 12.49 7.93
#